data_96cf52a45fb3ea75cf71f71ff195bc45
#
_entry.id   96cf52a45fb3ea75cf71f71ff195bc45
#
_cell.length_a   1.000
_cell.length_b   1.000
_cell.length_c   1.000
_cell.angle_alpha   90.00
_cell.angle_beta   90.00
_cell.angle_gamma   90.00
#
_symmetry.space_group_name_H-M   'P 1'
#
loop_
_entity.id
_entity.type
_entity.pdbx_description
1 polymer ?
#
loop_
_entity_poly.entity_id
_entity_poly.type
_entity_poly.pdbx_seq_one_letter_code
_entity_poly.pdbx_strand_id
1 'polypeptide(L)'
;DVDEKAYLKKVAAYLITEKDYDKAIEAAMSHELTAIFKKYPILYIENKSIDLQVYVDRKKALFSTWYEFFPRSSSEEQGKHGTFKDCERLLPRVAAMGFDTLYFPPIHPIGEINRKGKNNTTNAQEGDVGSPWGIGSQYGGHKSTHPELGSIEDFKSLVKKAQDLGIEVAMDYALQAAPDHPYVKDFPQWFKWRPDGTVQYAENPPKKYQDIQPIYFESKDWKNLWKELLDVALFWIEECNIKVYRVDNPHTKPFYFWGWLIGEIKKKHPDVLFLAEAFTRPKIMNELAKQGFSQSYTYFTWRNTKAELQEYLTELTQ
;
A
#
# COMPACT_ATOMS: atom_id res chain seq x y z
N ASP A 1 -40.71 -4.94 26.75
CA ASP A 1 -40.54 -4.62 28.17
C ASP A 1 -41.85 -4.04 28.71
N VAL A 2 -42.30 -4.45 29.89
CA VAL A 2 -43.59 -4.07 30.49
C VAL A 2 -43.56 -2.60 30.85
N ASP A 3 -42.46 -2.12 31.36
CA ASP A 3 -42.27 -0.73 31.81
C ASP A 3 -42.24 0.25 30.63
N GLU A 4 -41.56 -0.09 29.53
CA GLU A 4 -41.55 0.71 28.31
C GLU A 4 -42.94 0.80 27.67
N LYS A 5 -43.72 -0.28 27.69
CA LYS A 5 -45.11 -0.26 27.20
C LYS A 5 -46.01 0.62 28.04
N ALA A 6 -45.85 0.61 29.38
CA ALA A 6 -46.57 1.49 30.28
C ALA A 6 -46.20 2.94 30.06
N TYR A 7 -44.89 3.22 29.89
CA TYR A 7 -44.40 4.55 29.56
C TYR A 7 -44.96 5.08 28.23
N LEU A 8 -44.93 4.29 27.15
CA LEU A 8 -45.50 4.70 25.85
C LEU A 8 -46.99 5.03 25.93
N LYS A 9 -47.77 4.22 26.68
CA LYS A 9 -49.18 4.51 26.90
C LYS A 9 -49.40 5.83 27.66
N LYS A 10 -48.59 6.15 28.67
CA LYS A 10 -48.63 7.36 29.44
C LYS A 10 -48.30 8.56 28.57
N VAL A 11 -47.23 8.49 27.77
CA VAL A 11 -46.83 9.57 26.85
C VAL A 11 -47.89 9.78 25.77
N ALA A 12 -48.46 8.76 25.19
CA ALA A 12 -49.53 8.84 24.21
C ALA A 12 -50.75 9.53 24.78
N ALA A 13 -51.20 9.17 25.99
CA ALA A 13 -52.33 9.80 26.67
C ALA A 13 -52.04 11.29 26.97
N TYR A 14 -50.83 11.61 27.41
CA TYR A 14 -50.40 12.99 27.64
C TYR A 14 -50.44 13.82 26.37
N LEU A 15 -49.85 13.34 25.26
CA LEU A 15 -49.84 14.05 23.99
C LEU A 15 -51.25 14.34 23.41
N ILE A 16 -52.21 13.48 23.70
CA ILE A 16 -53.64 13.68 23.27
C ILE A 16 -54.32 14.75 24.10
N THR A 17 -53.95 14.91 25.38
CA THR A 17 -54.66 15.79 26.33
C THR A 17 -53.96 17.14 26.55
N GLU A 18 -52.67 17.24 26.28
CA GLU A 18 -51.90 18.48 26.46
C GLU A 18 -52.30 19.53 25.43
N LYS A 19 -52.62 20.75 25.91
CA LYS A 19 -52.99 21.87 25.07
C LYS A 19 -51.87 22.85 24.80
N ASP A 20 -50.81 22.75 25.60
CA ASP A 20 -49.60 23.55 25.42
C ASP A 20 -48.68 22.86 24.42
N TYR A 21 -48.54 23.47 23.23
CA TYR A 21 -47.75 22.92 22.13
C TYR A 21 -46.26 22.74 22.48
N ASP A 22 -45.68 23.65 23.25
CA ASP A 22 -44.25 23.57 23.61
C ASP A 22 -43.98 22.35 24.53
N LYS A 23 -44.87 22.13 25.49
CA LYS A 23 -44.80 20.94 26.38
C LYS A 23 -45.09 19.64 25.64
N ALA A 24 -45.99 19.67 24.69
CA ALA A 24 -46.27 18.49 23.86
C ALA A 24 -45.04 18.14 22.99
N ILE A 25 -44.38 19.12 22.38
CA ILE A 25 -43.18 18.95 21.60
C ILE A 25 -42.03 18.42 22.48
N GLU A 26 -41.83 19.02 23.67
CA GLU A 26 -40.80 18.57 24.61
C GLU A 26 -41.01 17.11 25.01
N ALA A 27 -42.23 16.70 25.32
CA ALA A 27 -42.57 15.31 25.64
C ALA A 27 -42.36 14.37 24.43
N ALA A 28 -42.78 14.77 23.23
CA ALA A 28 -42.64 13.99 22.01
C ALA A 28 -41.16 13.82 21.56
N MET A 29 -40.32 14.79 21.87
CA MET A 29 -38.90 14.79 21.55
C MET A 29 -38.02 14.33 22.71
N SER A 30 -38.61 13.83 23.79
CA SER A 30 -37.86 13.37 24.96
C SER A 30 -36.82 12.28 24.58
N HIS A 31 -35.71 12.30 25.31
CA HIS A 31 -34.63 11.34 25.07
C HIS A 31 -35.08 9.88 25.29
N GLU A 32 -35.92 9.65 26.30
CA GLU A 32 -36.51 8.35 26.61
C GLU A 32 -37.38 7.80 25.49
N LEU A 33 -38.27 8.63 24.97
CA LEU A 33 -39.17 8.24 23.87
C LEU A 33 -38.35 7.95 22.60
N THR A 34 -37.38 8.81 22.30
CA THR A 34 -36.46 8.61 21.17
C THR A 34 -35.67 7.31 21.29
N ALA A 35 -35.19 6.96 22.48
CA ALA A 35 -34.49 5.72 22.73
C ALA A 35 -35.36 4.47 22.49
N ILE A 36 -36.64 4.53 22.95
CA ILE A 36 -37.58 3.43 22.71
C ILE A 36 -37.91 3.27 21.23
N PHE A 37 -38.13 4.35 20.47
CA PHE A 37 -38.35 4.25 19.02
C PHE A 37 -37.16 3.75 18.26
N LYS A 38 -35.93 4.04 18.67
CA LYS A 38 -34.72 3.45 18.11
C LYS A 38 -34.62 1.95 18.38
N LYS A 39 -35.09 1.51 19.56
CA LYS A 39 -35.11 0.09 19.95
C LYS A 39 -36.19 -0.71 19.21
N TYR A 40 -37.33 -0.09 18.91
CA TYR A 40 -38.48 -0.71 18.23
C TYR A 40 -38.87 0.10 16.97
N PRO A 41 -38.04 0.06 15.91
CA PRO A 41 -38.34 0.82 14.70
C PRO A 41 -39.56 0.26 13.98
N ILE A 42 -40.33 1.17 13.35
CA ILE A 42 -41.45 0.79 12.49
C ILE A 42 -40.95 0.38 11.13
N LEU A 43 -40.81 -0.94 10.91
CA LEU A 43 -40.10 -1.50 9.74
C LEU A 43 -40.95 -1.62 8.46
N TYR A 44 -42.28 -1.44 8.51
CA TYR A 44 -43.12 -1.60 7.31
C TYR A 44 -42.97 -0.47 6.26
N ILE A 45 -42.24 0.60 6.60
CA ILE A 45 -41.84 1.69 5.66
C ILE A 45 -40.32 1.75 5.45
N GLU A 46 -39.61 0.69 5.88
CA GLU A 46 -38.16 0.63 5.76
C GLU A 46 -37.75 0.47 4.30
N ASN A 47 -36.83 1.34 3.84
CA ASN A 47 -36.17 1.18 2.57
C ASN A 47 -34.71 0.76 2.83
N LYS A 48 -34.38 -0.49 2.47
CA LYS A 48 -33.03 -1.02 2.65
C LYS A 48 -32.15 -0.66 1.45
N SER A 49 -31.03 -0.01 1.72
CA SER A 49 -29.95 0.04 0.75
C SER A 49 -29.21 -1.31 0.67
N ILE A 50 -28.33 -1.44 -0.30
CA ILE A 50 -27.38 -2.56 -0.30
C ILE A 50 -26.48 -2.46 0.92
N ASP A 51 -26.02 -3.60 1.41
CA ASP A 51 -25.03 -3.66 2.49
C ASP A 51 -23.71 -3.09 1.98
N LEU A 52 -23.24 -2.03 2.61
CA LEU A 52 -21.96 -1.39 2.31
C LEU A 52 -20.91 -1.91 3.30
N GLN A 53 -19.82 -2.43 2.77
CA GLN A 53 -18.69 -2.86 3.60
C GLN A 53 -17.76 -1.67 3.86
N VAL A 54 -17.36 -1.49 5.12
CA VAL A 54 -16.40 -0.48 5.55
C VAL A 54 -15.19 -1.18 6.14
N TYR A 55 -14.02 -0.94 5.56
CA TYR A 55 -12.77 -1.38 6.14
C TYR A 55 -12.28 -0.34 7.16
N VAL A 56 -12.05 -0.80 8.39
CA VAL A 56 -11.45 0.02 9.45
C VAL A 56 -9.98 -0.37 9.55
N ASP A 57 -9.12 0.42 8.94
CA ASP A 57 -7.68 0.21 9.01
C ASP A 57 -7.15 0.50 10.42
N ARG A 58 -5.99 -0.05 10.75
CA ARG A 58 -5.29 0.22 12.00
C ARG A 58 -4.77 1.65 12.07
N LYS A 59 -4.52 2.16 13.29
CA LYS A 59 -4.09 3.57 13.52
C LYS A 59 -2.89 4.01 12.69
N LYS A 60 -1.99 3.10 12.35
CA LYS A 60 -0.81 3.38 11.51
C LYS A 60 -1.18 3.83 10.09
N ALA A 61 -2.37 3.49 9.57
CA ALA A 61 -2.88 4.02 8.32
C ALA A 61 -3.17 5.52 8.39
N LEU A 62 -3.58 6.02 9.58
CA LEU A 62 -3.84 7.45 9.78
C LEU A 62 -2.55 8.26 9.91
N PHE A 63 -1.57 7.73 10.65
CA PHE A 63 -0.30 8.40 10.89
C PHE A 63 0.81 7.39 11.13
N SER A 64 1.95 7.60 10.45
CA SER A 64 3.18 6.86 10.63
C SER A 64 4.38 7.72 10.21
N THR A 65 5.54 7.42 10.78
CA THR A 65 6.79 8.13 10.47
C THR A 65 7.77 7.16 9.82
N TRP A 66 8.21 7.49 8.61
CA TRP A 66 8.99 6.60 7.76
C TRP A 66 10.43 7.04 7.64
N TYR A 67 11.35 6.08 7.77
CA TYR A 67 12.76 6.24 7.44
C TYR A 67 13.13 5.33 6.28
N GLU A 68 13.83 5.85 5.30
CA GLU A 68 14.27 5.11 4.11
C GLU A 68 15.78 5.07 4.04
N PHE A 69 16.33 3.92 3.71
CA PHE A 69 17.69 3.80 3.21
C PHE A 69 17.82 2.56 2.31
N PHE A 70 18.81 2.59 1.43
CA PHE A 70 19.15 1.44 0.60
C PHE A 70 19.95 0.43 1.42
N PRO A 71 19.50 -0.83 1.57
CA PRO A 71 20.26 -1.84 2.30
C PRO A 71 21.71 -1.95 1.82
N ARG A 72 21.95 -1.87 0.52
CA ARG A 72 23.30 -1.88 -0.06
C ARG A 72 24.22 -0.75 0.44
N SER A 73 23.66 0.33 0.96
CA SER A 73 24.40 1.49 1.48
C SER A 73 24.59 1.45 3.00
N SER A 74 24.27 0.33 3.66
CA SER A 74 24.35 0.19 5.12
C SER A 74 25.72 -0.24 5.64
N SER A 75 26.68 -0.59 4.76
CA SER A 75 28.04 -0.96 5.16
C SER A 75 28.78 0.22 5.82
N GLU A 76 29.61 -0.06 6.82
CA GLU A 76 30.54 0.92 7.42
C GLU A 76 31.77 1.15 6.52
N GLU A 77 32.09 0.17 5.68
CA GLU A 77 33.24 0.25 4.76
C GLU A 77 32.80 0.99 3.49
N GLN A 78 33.51 2.07 3.17
CA GLN A 78 33.24 2.83 1.96
C GLN A 78 33.43 1.95 0.70
N GLY A 79 32.42 1.94 -0.19
CA GLY A 79 32.46 1.22 -1.45
C GLY A 79 32.12 -0.28 -1.32
N LYS A 80 31.85 -0.80 -0.11
CA LYS A 80 31.41 -2.16 0.12
C LYS A 80 29.88 -2.24 0.11
N HIS A 81 29.34 -3.22 -0.54
CA HIS A 81 27.90 -3.52 -0.53
C HIS A 81 27.46 -3.89 0.89
N GLY A 82 26.41 -3.22 1.40
CA GLY A 82 25.84 -3.54 2.70
C GLY A 82 24.97 -4.79 2.64
N THR A 83 24.72 -5.39 3.81
CA THR A 83 23.94 -6.60 4.02
C THR A 83 22.75 -6.34 4.93
N PHE A 84 21.83 -7.31 5.06
CA PHE A 84 20.74 -7.23 6.07
C PHE A 84 21.29 -7.14 7.49
N LYS A 85 22.43 -7.75 7.78
CA LYS A 85 23.11 -7.64 9.09
C LYS A 85 23.65 -6.23 9.35
N ASP A 86 24.15 -5.56 8.32
CA ASP A 86 24.54 -4.16 8.42
C ASP A 86 23.32 -3.27 8.69
N CYS A 87 22.18 -3.59 8.07
CA CYS A 87 20.92 -2.89 8.35
C CYS A 87 20.48 -3.06 9.81
N GLU A 88 20.60 -4.27 10.38
CA GLU A 88 20.26 -4.54 11.78
C GLU A 88 21.01 -3.61 12.74
N ARG A 89 22.27 -3.31 12.46
CA ARG A 89 23.10 -2.38 13.26
C ARG A 89 22.55 -0.96 13.29
N LEU A 90 21.85 -0.54 12.21
CA LEU A 90 21.28 0.81 12.11
C LEU A 90 19.91 0.95 12.79
N LEU A 91 19.22 -0.14 13.11
CA LEU A 91 17.88 -0.11 13.68
C LEU A 91 17.76 0.69 15.00
N PRO A 92 18.69 0.56 15.97
CA PRO A 92 18.60 1.35 17.22
C PRO A 92 18.63 2.86 16.97
N ARG A 93 19.41 3.31 15.97
CA ARG A 93 19.44 4.72 15.57
C ARG A 93 18.11 5.16 14.97
N VAL A 94 17.51 4.35 14.11
CA VAL A 94 16.20 4.65 13.48
C VAL A 94 15.13 4.76 14.55
N ALA A 95 15.09 3.82 15.51
CA ALA A 95 14.19 3.85 16.65
C ALA A 95 14.39 5.09 17.53
N ALA A 96 15.64 5.44 17.86
CA ALA A 96 15.98 6.60 18.69
C ALA A 96 15.57 7.94 18.05
N MET A 97 15.49 8.01 16.73
CA MET A 97 14.98 9.17 16.00
C MET A 97 13.44 9.27 16.01
N GLY A 98 12.72 8.26 16.54
CA GLY A 98 11.25 8.24 16.63
C GLY A 98 10.53 7.76 15.39
N PHE A 99 11.21 7.11 14.44
CA PHE A 99 10.57 6.47 13.29
C PHE A 99 9.94 5.14 13.68
N ASP A 100 8.76 4.87 13.18
CA ASP A 100 7.98 3.65 13.44
C ASP A 100 7.88 2.72 12.22
N THR A 101 8.34 3.16 11.07
CA THR A 101 8.35 2.39 9.82
C THR A 101 9.69 2.57 9.12
N LEU A 102 10.32 1.45 8.75
CA LEU A 102 11.54 1.43 7.96
C LEU A 102 11.22 0.91 6.57
N TYR A 103 11.37 1.75 5.55
CA TYR A 103 11.14 1.40 4.17
C TYR A 103 12.43 1.02 3.46
N PHE A 104 12.40 -0.10 2.76
CA PHE A 104 13.44 -0.53 1.84
C PHE A 104 12.97 -0.48 0.39
N PRO A 105 13.75 0.16 -0.52
CA PRO A 105 13.64 -0.13 -1.95
C PRO A 105 13.73 -1.63 -2.23
N PRO A 106 13.36 -2.12 -3.43
CA PRO A 106 13.32 -3.55 -3.70
C PRO A 106 14.59 -4.27 -3.27
N ILE A 107 14.43 -5.38 -2.56
CA ILE A 107 15.53 -6.20 -2.02
C ILE A 107 15.82 -7.43 -2.88
N HIS A 108 15.20 -7.50 -4.05
CA HIS A 108 15.24 -8.63 -4.97
C HIS A 108 16.53 -8.65 -5.81
N PRO A 109 16.89 -9.77 -6.44
CA PRO A 109 17.97 -9.81 -7.43
C PRO A 109 17.76 -8.76 -8.51
N ILE A 110 18.84 -8.07 -8.90
CA ILE A 110 18.83 -7.03 -9.92
C ILE A 110 19.27 -7.62 -11.26
N GLY A 111 18.54 -7.27 -12.34
CA GLY A 111 18.84 -7.72 -13.68
C GLY A 111 20.21 -7.26 -14.18
N GLU A 112 20.77 -8.02 -15.11
CA GLU A 112 22.09 -7.74 -15.74
C GLU A 112 21.92 -7.13 -17.13
N ILE A 113 20.86 -7.53 -17.85
CA ILE A 113 20.57 -7.01 -19.19
C ILE A 113 20.05 -5.55 -19.09
N ASN A 114 20.68 -4.66 -19.81
CA ASN A 114 20.40 -3.22 -19.79
C ASN A 114 20.51 -2.58 -18.39
N ARG A 115 21.35 -3.15 -17.52
CA ARG A 115 21.59 -2.65 -16.17
C ARG A 115 21.97 -1.18 -16.18
N LYS A 116 21.43 -0.42 -15.26
CA LYS A 116 21.76 1.00 -15.07
C LYS A 116 23.12 1.18 -14.40
N GLY A 117 23.88 2.11 -14.92
CA GLY A 117 25.13 2.56 -14.30
C GLY A 117 24.91 3.68 -13.29
N LYS A 118 26.01 4.25 -12.79
CA LYS A 118 26.00 5.40 -11.87
C LYS A 118 25.21 6.57 -12.47
N ASN A 119 24.51 7.30 -11.60
CA ASN A 119 23.67 8.44 -11.99
C ASN A 119 22.62 8.09 -13.05
N ASN A 120 22.10 6.86 -13.00
CA ASN A 120 21.06 6.35 -13.91
C ASN A 120 21.50 6.37 -15.40
N THR A 121 22.79 6.19 -15.68
CA THR A 121 23.27 6.04 -17.05
C THR A 121 22.73 4.73 -17.66
N THR A 122 22.60 4.71 -18.99
CA THR A 122 22.04 3.55 -19.71
C THR A 122 23.02 2.40 -19.89
N ASN A 123 24.29 2.62 -19.63
CA ASN A 123 25.36 1.64 -19.79
C ASN A 123 26.08 1.46 -18.45
N ALA A 124 25.84 0.32 -17.79
CA ALA A 124 26.58 -0.06 -16.60
C ALA A 124 28.04 -0.36 -16.94
N GLN A 125 28.93 0.02 -16.04
CA GLN A 125 30.34 -0.37 -16.04
C GLN A 125 30.53 -1.53 -15.07
N GLU A 126 31.68 -2.21 -15.15
CA GLU A 126 32.04 -3.23 -14.19
C GLU A 126 31.99 -2.68 -12.75
N GLY A 127 31.33 -3.42 -11.86
CA GLY A 127 31.09 -3.01 -10.47
C GLY A 127 29.88 -2.08 -10.25
N ASP A 128 29.13 -1.71 -11.28
CA ASP A 128 27.88 -0.98 -11.12
C ASP A 128 26.76 -1.89 -10.60
N VAL A 129 26.13 -1.48 -9.49
CA VAL A 129 25.13 -2.29 -8.76
C VAL A 129 23.76 -2.30 -9.41
N GLY A 130 23.49 -1.44 -10.36
CA GLY A 130 22.19 -1.33 -11.02
C GLY A 130 21.11 -0.63 -10.20
N SER A 131 19.90 -0.60 -10.77
CA SER A 131 18.70 -0.10 -10.10
C SER A 131 17.96 -1.25 -9.41
N PRO A 132 17.59 -1.13 -8.13
CA PRO A 132 16.84 -2.19 -7.44
C PRO A 132 15.44 -2.43 -8.02
N TRP A 133 14.89 -1.48 -8.77
CA TRP A 133 13.62 -1.65 -9.48
C TRP A 133 13.73 -2.47 -10.78
N GLY A 134 14.92 -2.73 -11.28
CA GLY A 134 15.17 -3.70 -12.35
C GLY A 134 15.19 -5.12 -11.77
N ILE A 135 14.04 -5.62 -11.34
CA ILE A 135 13.89 -6.85 -10.55
C ILE A 135 14.06 -8.10 -11.41
N GLY A 136 14.88 -9.01 -10.91
CA GLY A 136 15.04 -10.37 -11.42
C GLY A 136 16.32 -10.59 -12.23
N SER A 137 16.93 -11.74 -11.99
CA SER A 137 18.12 -12.24 -12.70
C SER A 137 18.19 -13.76 -12.58
N GLN A 138 19.31 -14.35 -12.97
CA GLN A 138 19.60 -15.78 -12.74
C GLN A 138 19.50 -16.20 -11.26
N TYR A 139 19.57 -15.27 -10.32
CA TYR A 139 19.46 -15.55 -8.88
C TYR A 139 18.02 -15.54 -8.36
N GLY A 140 17.03 -15.29 -9.21
CA GLY A 140 15.62 -15.33 -8.88
C GLY A 140 14.86 -14.05 -9.21
N GLY A 141 13.62 -13.97 -8.74
CA GLY A 141 12.70 -12.87 -8.99
C GLY A 141 12.11 -12.30 -7.70
N HIS A 142 10.83 -11.97 -7.74
CA HIS A 142 10.11 -11.28 -6.66
C HIS A 142 9.98 -12.04 -5.32
N LYS A 143 10.25 -13.36 -5.30
CA LYS A 143 10.28 -14.17 -4.06
C LYS A 143 11.72 -14.49 -3.58
N SER A 144 12.71 -13.76 -4.08
CA SER A 144 14.13 -13.97 -3.74
C SER A 144 14.75 -12.68 -3.22
N THR A 145 15.76 -12.81 -2.37
CA THR A 145 16.61 -11.69 -1.92
C THR A 145 17.84 -11.55 -2.83
N HIS A 146 18.34 -10.33 -2.98
CA HIS A 146 19.62 -10.09 -3.69
C HIS A 146 20.76 -10.81 -2.95
N PRO A 147 21.60 -11.61 -3.65
CA PRO A 147 22.65 -12.43 -3.00
C PRO A 147 23.60 -11.66 -2.09
N GLU A 148 24.00 -10.44 -2.49
CA GLU A 148 24.89 -9.60 -1.67
C GLU A 148 24.22 -9.01 -0.42
N LEU A 149 22.87 -8.96 -0.37
CA LEU A 149 22.16 -8.53 0.84
C LEU A 149 22.09 -9.63 1.90
N GLY A 150 22.08 -10.88 1.49
CA GLY A 150 21.94 -12.05 2.35
C GLY A 150 20.72 -12.91 2.01
N SER A 151 20.47 -13.90 2.83
CA SER A 151 19.39 -14.86 2.67
C SER A 151 18.03 -14.31 3.13
N ILE A 152 16.96 -15.04 2.81
CA ILE A 152 15.61 -14.76 3.35
C ILE A 152 15.61 -14.85 4.89
N GLU A 153 16.37 -15.78 5.46
CA GLU A 153 16.48 -15.93 6.91
C GLU A 153 17.20 -14.73 7.56
N ASP A 154 18.20 -14.14 6.89
CA ASP A 154 18.80 -12.88 7.35
C ASP A 154 17.79 -11.73 7.30
N PHE A 155 16.93 -11.69 6.27
CA PHE A 155 15.85 -10.69 6.18
C PHE A 155 14.80 -10.90 7.28
N LYS A 156 14.38 -12.14 7.56
CA LYS A 156 13.47 -12.46 8.67
C LYS A 156 14.06 -12.00 10.02
N SER A 157 15.36 -12.22 10.23
CA SER A 157 16.06 -11.73 11.43
C SER A 157 16.00 -10.21 11.55
N LEU A 158 16.28 -9.50 10.47
CA LEU A 158 16.19 -8.05 10.40
C LEU A 158 14.78 -7.54 10.73
N VAL A 159 13.74 -8.12 10.10
CA VAL A 159 12.34 -7.75 10.35
C VAL A 159 11.97 -7.97 11.81
N LYS A 160 12.35 -9.11 12.39
CA LYS A 160 12.10 -9.42 13.80
C LYS A 160 12.76 -8.40 14.74
N LYS A 161 14.02 -8.07 14.50
CA LYS A 161 14.75 -7.07 15.30
C LYS A 161 14.15 -5.67 15.19
N ALA A 162 13.69 -5.29 14.00
CA ALA A 162 12.97 -4.04 13.79
C ALA A 162 11.69 -4.00 14.64
N GLN A 163 10.89 -5.08 14.61
CA GLN A 163 9.67 -5.21 15.41
C GLN A 163 9.93 -5.16 16.91
N ASP A 164 11.01 -5.75 17.39
CA ASP A 164 11.41 -5.71 18.80
C ASP A 164 11.74 -4.28 19.27
N LEU A 165 12.07 -3.38 18.34
CA LEU A 165 12.29 -1.94 18.57
C LEU A 165 11.05 -1.08 18.25
N GLY A 166 9.89 -1.70 17.95
CA GLY A 166 8.66 -0.99 17.61
C GLY A 166 8.61 -0.45 16.17
N ILE A 167 9.53 -0.89 15.32
CA ILE A 167 9.61 -0.49 13.89
C ILE A 167 9.01 -1.60 13.03
N GLU A 168 8.12 -1.25 12.12
CA GLU A 168 7.67 -2.16 11.05
C GLU A 168 8.51 -1.95 9.78
N VAL A 169 8.83 -3.05 9.11
CA VAL A 169 9.49 -2.98 7.80
C VAL A 169 8.44 -2.85 6.70
N ALA A 170 8.55 -1.80 5.91
CA ALA A 170 7.80 -1.61 4.68
C ALA A 170 8.63 -2.09 3.48
N MET A 171 8.02 -2.95 2.64
CA MET A 171 8.64 -3.41 1.40
C MET A 171 8.12 -2.66 0.20
N ASP A 172 8.99 -2.46 -0.79
CA ASP A 172 8.58 -2.03 -2.12
C ASP A 172 7.87 -3.18 -2.85
N TYR A 173 6.72 -2.89 -3.42
CA TYR A 173 5.96 -3.81 -4.26
C TYR A 173 5.93 -3.28 -5.69
N ALA A 174 7.01 -3.55 -6.42
CA ALA A 174 7.21 -3.11 -7.79
C ALA A 174 6.91 -4.24 -8.77
N LEU A 175 5.77 -4.17 -9.44
CA LEU A 175 5.29 -5.18 -10.38
C LEU A 175 5.81 -4.91 -11.79
N GLN A 176 7.07 -5.23 -11.97
CA GLN A 176 7.83 -5.12 -13.22
C GLN A 176 8.99 -6.11 -13.20
N ALA A 177 9.58 -6.39 -14.34
CA ALA A 177 10.63 -7.39 -14.47
C ALA A 177 11.82 -6.83 -15.23
N ALA A 178 13.04 -7.21 -14.84
CA ALA A 178 14.20 -7.02 -15.70
C ALA A 178 14.09 -7.94 -16.93
N PRO A 179 14.81 -7.65 -18.05
CA PRO A 179 14.77 -8.52 -19.23
C PRO A 179 15.22 -9.97 -18.97
N ASP A 180 16.04 -10.19 -17.97
CA ASP A 180 16.54 -11.51 -17.54
C ASP A 180 15.80 -12.07 -16.30
N HIS A 181 14.67 -11.50 -15.93
CA HIS A 181 13.80 -12.06 -14.90
C HIS A 181 13.29 -13.46 -15.32
N PRO A 182 13.20 -14.45 -14.41
CA PRO A 182 12.67 -15.79 -14.72
C PRO A 182 11.32 -15.77 -15.44
N TYR A 183 10.40 -14.85 -15.10
CA TYR A 183 9.10 -14.73 -15.78
C TYR A 183 9.22 -14.47 -17.29
N VAL A 184 10.24 -13.75 -17.75
CA VAL A 184 10.39 -13.43 -19.17
C VAL A 184 10.66 -14.70 -19.98
N LYS A 185 11.41 -15.64 -19.40
CA LYS A 185 11.71 -16.94 -20.00
C LYS A 185 10.57 -17.95 -19.83
N ASP A 186 10.05 -18.07 -18.59
CA ASP A 186 9.13 -19.14 -18.23
C ASP A 186 7.66 -18.82 -18.59
N PHE A 187 7.31 -17.53 -18.63
CA PHE A 187 5.97 -17.03 -18.91
C PHE A 187 5.98 -15.85 -19.89
N PRO A 188 6.52 -16.03 -21.12
CA PRO A 188 6.66 -14.93 -22.09
C PRO A 188 5.30 -14.27 -22.44
N GLN A 189 4.19 -14.99 -22.30
CA GLN A 189 2.83 -14.47 -22.50
C GLN A 189 2.42 -13.39 -21.48
N TRP A 190 3.15 -13.21 -20.40
CA TRP A 190 2.90 -12.15 -19.42
C TRP A 190 3.50 -10.80 -19.82
N PHE A 191 4.15 -10.74 -21.00
CA PHE A 191 4.74 -9.54 -21.57
C PHE A 191 4.15 -9.23 -22.94
N LYS A 192 4.13 -7.95 -23.33
CA LYS A 192 3.62 -7.51 -24.61
C LYS A 192 4.78 -7.38 -25.60
N TRP A 193 4.97 -8.40 -26.41
CA TRP A 193 6.04 -8.46 -27.38
C TRP A 193 5.71 -7.66 -28.63
N ARG A 194 6.70 -6.97 -29.18
CA ARG A 194 6.66 -6.34 -30.49
C ARG A 194 6.99 -7.37 -31.57
N PRO A 195 6.65 -7.09 -32.85
CA PRO A 195 7.00 -7.97 -33.96
C PRO A 195 8.52 -8.21 -34.13
N ASP A 196 9.36 -7.28 -33.65
CA ASP A 196 10.82 -7.40 -33.67
C ASP A 196 11.40 -8.26 -32.52
N GLY A 197 10.55 -8.86 -31.71
CA GLY A 197 10.96 -9.69 -30.59
C GLY A 197 11.40 -8.92 -29.34
N THR A 198 11.15 -7.60 -29.28
CA THR A 198 11.43 -6.78 -28.09
C THR A 198 10.16 -6.52 -27.28
N VAL A 199 10.34 -6.19 -26.00
CA VAL A 199 9.27 -5.66 -25.13
C VAL A 199 9.43 -4.15 -25.01
N GLN A 200 8.33 -3.40 -25.10
CA GLN A 200 8.37 -1.96 -24.88
C GLN A 200 8.69 -1.67 -23.41
N TYR A 201 9.83 -1.04 -23.17
CA TYR A 201 10.15 -0.54 -21.84
C TYR A 201 9.38 0.74 -21.51
N ALA A 202 9.25 1.05 -20.22
CA ALA A 202 8.60 2.27 -19.76
C ALA A 202 9.49 3.50 -20.02
N GLU A 203 8.87 4.61 -20.42
CA GLU A 203 9.54 5.91 -20.62
C GLU A 203 8.78 7.01 -19.87
N ASN A 204 9.53 7.93 -19.29
CA ASN A 204 9.04 9.21 -18.80
C ASN A 204 10.07 10.27 -19.22
N PRO A 205 9.95 10.83 -20.43
CA PRO A 205 11.00 11.68 -21.02
C PRO A 205 11.49 12.77 -20.06
N PRO A 206 12.82 12.99 -19.97
CA PRO A 206 13.87 12.34 -20.76
C PRO A 206 14.31 10.95 -20.25
N LYS A 207 13.69 10.42 -19.19
CA LYS A 207 14.06 9.13 -18.58
C LYS A 207 13.58 7.95 -19.43
N LYS A 208 14.45 6.95 -19.58
CA LYS A 208 14.19 5.67 -20.24
C LYS A 208 14.57 4.55 -19.30
N TYR A 209 13.66 3.60 -19.11
CA TYR A 209 13.81 2.49 -18.17
C TYR A 209 14.02 1.18 -18.93
N GLN A 210 15.14 1.08 -19.69
CA GLN A 210 15.44 -0.10 -20.52
C GLN A 210 15.71 -1.36 -19.70
N ASP A 211 16.08 -1.21 -18.45
CA ASP A 211 16.26 -2.25 -17.44
C ASP A 211 14.94 -2.81 -16.88
N ILE A 212 13.79 -2.30 -17.36
CA ILE A 212 12.47 -2.66 -16.86
C ILE A 212 11.54 -3.03 -18.02
N GLN A 213 10.96 -4.22 -17.96
CA GLN A 213 9.88 -4.67 -18.83
C GLN A 213 8.56 -4.64 -18.06
N PRO A 214 7.57 -3.83 -18.51
CA PRO A 214 6.24 -3.81 -17.91
C PRO A 214 5.54 -5.16 -18.08
N ILE A 215 4.87 -5.60 -17.02
CA ILE A 215 4.02 -6.78 -17.03
C ILE A 215 2.70 -6.44 -17.74
N TYR A 216 2.20 -7.36 -18.56
CA TYR A 216 0.94 -7.22 -19.29
C TYR A 216 -0.22 -7.86 -18.52
N PHE A 217 -0.88 -7.08 -17.67
CA PHE A 217 -1.93 -7.52 -16.74
C PHE A 217 -3.17 -8.09 -17.41
N GLU A 218 -3.41 -7.77 -18.68
CA GLU A 218 -4.56 -8.20 -19.51
C GLU A 218 -4.16 -9.26 -20.55
N SER A 219 -3.07 -9.99 -20.28
CA SER A 219 -2.64 -11.09 -21.11
C SER A 219 -3.72 -12.19 -21.18
N LYS A 220 -3.65 -13.08 -22.18
CA LYS A 220 -4.57 -14.23 -22.25
C LYS A 220 -4.47 -15.14 -21.00
N ASP A 221 -3.35 -15.08 -20.31
CA ASP A 221 -3.06 -15.86 -19.10
C ASP A 221 -3.16 -15.01 -17.81
N TRP A 222 -3.94 -13.93 -17.83
CA TRP A 222 -4.05 -12.97 -16.74
C TRP A 222 -4.43 -13.61 -15.38
N LYS A 223 -5.21 -14.70 -15.38
CA LYS A 223 -5.62 -15.36 -14.12
C LYS A 223 -4.44 -15.98 -13.38
N ASN A 224 -3.55 -16.67 -14.09
CA ASN A 224 -2.34 -17.23 -13.52
C ASN A 224 -1.35 -16.14 -13.13
N LEU A 225 -1.18 -15.11 -13.97
CA LEU A 225 -0.37 -13.95 -13.64
C LEU A 225 -0.84 -13.27 -12.34
N TRP A 226 -2.13 -12.95 -12.24
CA TRP A 226 -2.65 -12.28 -11.05
C TRP A 226 -2.49 -13.12 -9.79
N LYS A 227 -2.73 -14.44 -9.90
CA LYS A 227 -2.51 -15.36 -8.81
C LYS A 227 -1.04 -15.36 -8.39
N GLU A 228 -0.09 -15.43 -9.33
CA GLU A 228 1.33 -15.37 -8.99
C GLU A 228 1.70 -14.05 -8.30
N LEU A 229 1.18 -12.92 -8.78
CA LEU A 229 1.43 -11.63 -8.13
C LEU A 229 0.83 -11.58 -6.70
N LEU A 230 -0.36 -12.15 -6.49
CA LEU A 230 -0.92 -12.31 -5.15
C LEU A 230 -0.02 -13.22 -4.27
N ASP A 231 0.43 -14.34 -4.81
CA ASP A 231 1.31 -15.28 -4.09
C ASP A 231 2.66 -14.64 -3.72
N VAL A 232 3.18 -13.72 -4.55
CA VAL A 232 4.36 -12.89 -4.20
C VAL A 232 4.09 -12.05 -2.96
N ALA A 233 2.97 -11.33 -2.91
CA ALA A 233 2.65 -10.50 -1.74
C ALA A 233 2.42 -11.36 -0.48
N LEU A 234 1.64 -12.43 -0.61
CA LEU A 234 1.39 -13.35 0.50
C LEU A 234 2.66 -14.01 1.02
N PHE A 235 3.60 -14.36 0.14
CA PHE A 235 4.89 -14.93 0.54
C PHE A 235 5.63 -14.01 1.54
N TRP A 236 5.76 -12.72 1.26
CA TRP A 236 6.46 -11.81 2.16
C TRP A 236 5.66 -11.50 3.44
N ILE A 237 4.32 -11.50 3.36
CA ILE A 237 3.45 -11.36 4.53
C ILE A 237 3.62 -12.57 5.46
N GLU A 238 3.47 -13.77 4.92
CA GLU A 238 3.41 -15.01 5.70
C GLU A 238 4.79 -15.47 6.17
N GLU A 239 5.81 -15.38 5.30
CA GLU A 239 7.17 -15.82 5.62
C GLU A 239 7.98 -14.79 6.42
N CYS A 240 7.80 -13.50 6.13
CA CYS A 240 8.63 -12.44 6.69
C CYS A 240 7.86 -11.46 7.59
N ASN A 241 6.56 -11.71 7.84
CA ASN A 241 5.70 -10.84 8.65
C ASN A 241 5.68 -9.37 8.16
N ILE A 242 5.71 -9.18 6.83
CA ILE A 242 5.57 -7.85 6.24
C ILE A 242 4.11 -7.41 6.33
N LYS A 243 3.89 -6.19 6.85
CA LYS A 243 2.56 -5.61 7.04
C LYS A 243 2.34 -4.29 6.33
N VAL A 244 3.35 -3.80 5.63
CA VAL A 244 3.29 -2.54 4.90
C VAL A 244 3.95 -2.70 3.54
N TYR A 245 3.21 -2.38 2.49
CA TYR A 245 3.72 -2.29 1.13
C TYR A 245 3.72 -0.85 0.64
N ARG A 246 4.85 -0.38 0.15
CA ARG A 246 4.93 0.78 -0.73
C ARG A 246 4.82 0.26 -2.16
N VAL A 247 3.75 0.61 -2.84
CA VAL A 247 3.45 0.10 -4.18
C VAL A 247 3.97 1.06 -5.23
N ASP A 248 4.89 0.57 -6.04
CA ASP A 248 5.54 1.33 -7.10
C ASP A 248 4.59 1.59 -8.27
N ASN A 249 4.38 2.88 -8.59
CA ASN A 249 3.58 3.34 -9.73
C ASN A 249 2.24 2.58 -9.95
N PRO A 250 1.34 2.46 -8.95
CA PRO A 250 0.10 1.70 -9.09
C PRO A 250 -0.84 2.29 -10.14
N HIS A 251 -0.75 3.59 -10.42
CA HIS A 251 -1.57 4.28 -11.41
C HIS A 251 -1.26 3.88 -12.87
N THR A 252 -0.16 3.17 -13.10
CA THR A 252 0.23 2.64 -14.41
C THR A 252 -0.27 1.22 -14.66
N LYS A 253 -0.98 0.63 -13.71
CA LYS A 253 -1.55 -0.72 -13.78
C LYS A 253 -3.08 -0.65 -13.70
N PRO A 254 -3.83 -1.69 -14.11
CA PRO A 254 -5.28 -1.69 -14.06
C PRO A 254 -5.81 -1.53 -12.62
N PHE A 255 -6.74 -0.60 -12.39
CA PHE A 255 -7.25 -0.33 -11.04
C PHE A 255 -8.01 -1.53 -10.46
N TYR A 256 -8.78 -2.23 -11.28
CA TYR A 256 -9.52 -3.41 -10.85
C TYR A 256 -8.60 -4.57 -10.40
N PHE A 257 -7.37 -4.63 -10.90
CA PHE A 257 -6.35 -5.55 -10.37
C PHE A 257 -6.04 -5.24 -8.91
N TRP A 258 -5.84 -3.96 -8.57
CA TRP A 258 -5.56 -3.55 -7.19
C TRP A 258 -6.73 -3.84 -6.26
N GLY A 259 -7.96 -3.51 -6.67
CA GLY A 259 -9.17 -3.81 -5.89
C GLY A 259 -9.29 -5.30 -5.57
N TRP A 260 -9.01 -6.15 -6.54
CA TRP A 260 -8.99 -7.60 -6.35
C TRP A 260 -7.83 -8.04 -5.45
N LEU A 261 -6.58 -7.64 -5.75
CA LEU A 261 -5.39 -8.05 -4.98
C LEU A 261 -5.48 -7.66 -3.51
N ILE A 262 -5.76 -6.39 -3.25
CA ILE A 262 -5.87 -5.85 -1.89
C ILE A 262 -7.04 -6.53 -1.16
N GLY A 263 -8.17 -6.72 -1.85
CA GLY A 263 -9.32 -7.44 -1.29
C GLY A 263 -8.99 -8.87 -0.89
N GLU A 264 -8.29 -9.63 -1.73
CA GLU A 264 -7.87 -11.00 -1.41
C GLU A 264 -6.90 -11.05 -0.23
N ILE A 265 -5.94 -10.13 -0.17
CA ILE A 265 -5.00 -10.04 0.95
C ILE A 265 -5.73 -9.68 2.24
N LYS A 266 -6.58 -8.67 2.23
CA LYS A 266 -7.29 -8.20 3.43
C LYS A 266 -8.30 -9.20 3.99
N LYS A 267 -8.77 -10.17 3.22
CA LYS A 267 -9.59 -11.28 3.73
C LYS A 267 -8.83 -12.13 4.76
N LYS A 268 -7.53 -12.31 4.60
CA LYS A 268 -6.67 -13.11 5.49
C LYS A 268 -5.83 -12.24 6.44
N HIS A 269 -5.38 -11.10 5.96
CA HIS A 269 -4.45 -10.18 6.61
C HIS A 269 -5.02 -8.75 6.61
N PRO A 270 -6.10 -8.47 7.37
CA PRO A 270 -6.77 -7.17 7.35
C PRO A 270 -5.91 -6.02 7.85
N ASP A 271 -4.83 -6.31 8.57
CA ASP A 271 -3.90 -5.34 9.13
C ASP A 271 -2.77 -4.92 8.17
N VAL A 272 -2.71 -5.49 6.96
CA VAL A 272 -1.72 -5.09 5.94
C VAL A 272 -2.12 -3.75 5.32
N LEU A 273 -1.16 -2.82 5.25
CA LEU A 273 -1.34 -1.49 4.66
C LEU A 273 -0.69 -1.41 3.28
N PHE A 274 -1.33 -0.65 2.40
CA PHE A 274 -0.82 -0.37 1.05
C PHE A 274 -0.69 1.14 0.86
N LEU A 275 0.54 1.60 0.61
CA LEU A 275 0.86 2.98 0.28
C LEU A 275 1.08 3.11 -1.22
N ALA A 276 0.25 3.91 -1.89
CA ALA A 276 0.36 4.15 -3.33
C ALA A 276 1.44 5.20 -3.63
N GLU A 277 2.47 4.82 -4.39
CA GLU A 277 3.38 5.81 -5.01
C GLU A 277 2.74 6.29 -6.32
N ALA A 278 1.89 7.29 -6.20
CA ALA A 278 1.10 7.80 -7.32
C ALA A 278 1.08 9.33 -7.32
N PHE A 279 2.10 9.92 -7.94
CA PHE A 279 2.15 11.37 -8.17
C PHE A 279 1.22 11.74 -9.33
N THR A 280 -0.07 11.82 -9.02
CA THR A 280 -1.13 12.02 -10.00
C THR A 280 -2.08 13.13 -9.57
N ARG A 281 -3.05 13.46 -10.43
CA ARG A 281 -4.13 14.37 -10.08
C ARG A 281 -5.06 13.74 -9.03
N PRO A 282 -5.76 14.53 -8.21
CA PRO A 282 -6.62 14.02 -7.13
C PRO A 282 -7.62 12.95 -7.57
N LYS A 283 -8.18 13.05 -8.77
CA LYS A 283 -9.11 12.05 -9.32
C LYS A 283 -8.52 10.64 -9.34
N ILE A 284 -7.26 10.49 -9.76
CA ILE A 284 -6.57 9.20 -9.82
C ILE A 284 -6.23 8.70 -8.41
N MET A 285 -5.76 9.60 -7.53
CA MET A 285 -5.48 9.26 -6.13
C MET A 285 -6.74 8.77 -5.41
N ASN A 286 -7.88 9.46 -5.60
CA ASN A 286 -9.16 9.06 -5.03
C ASN A 286 -9.62 7.70 -5.58
N GLU A 287 -9.38 7.42 -6.86
CA GLU A 287 -9.74 6.13 -7.44
C GLU A 287 -8.88 4.99 -6.86
N LEU A 288 -7.58 5.21 -6.67
CA LEU A 288 -6.72 4.23 -6.00
C LEU A 288 -7.17 4.00 -4.54
N ALA A 289 -7.57 5.04 -3.82
CA ALA A 289 -8.13 4.88 -2.48
C ALA A 289 -9.38 3.98 -2.47
N LYS A 290 -10.27 4.12 -3.48
CA LYS A 290 -11.45 3.25 -3.64
C LYS A 290 -11.07 1.78 -3.94
N GLN A 291 -9.89 1.55 -4.52
CA GLN A 291 -9.36 0.20 -4.74
C GLN A 291 -8.77 -0.43 -3.46
N GLY A 292 -8.73 0.30 -2.34
CA GLY A 292 -8.30 -0.22 -1.05
C GLY A 292 -6.91 0.22 -0.58
N PHE A 293 -6.27 1.15 -1.29
CA PHE A 293 -5.03 1.74 -0.79
C PHE A 293 -5.30 2.54 0.49
N SER A 294 -4.52 2.25 1.53
CA SER A 294 -4.66 2.88 2.84
C SER A 294 -4.06 4.28 2.90
N GLN A 295 -3.04 4.54 2.11
CA GLN A 295 -2.29 5.80 2.05
C GLN A 295 -1.82 6.07 0.61
N SER A 296 -1.46 7.33 0.34
CA SER A 296 -0.86 7.73 -0.95
C SER A 296 0.19 8.80 -0.76
N TYR A 297 1.23 8.74 -1.60
CA TYR A 297 2.09 9.91 -1.84
C TYR A 297 1.27 11.04 -2.45
N THR A 298 1.74 12.27 -2.25
CA THR A 298 1.16 13.48 -2.81
C THR A 298 2.27 14.33 -3.45
N TYR A 299 1.88 15.43 -4.11
CA TYR A 299 2.84 16.40 -4.64
C TYR A 299 3.52 17.29 -3.58
N PHE A 300 3.34 17.03 -2.29
CA PHE A 300 4.01 17.75 -1.22
C PHE A 300 5.52 17.85 -1.43
N THR A 301 6.16 16.76 -1.85
CA THR A 301 7.61 16.69 -2.09
C THR A 301 8.12 17.60 -3.22
N TRP A 302 7.23 18.13 -4.04
CA TRP A 302 7.55 19.05 -5.14
C TRP A 302 7.35 20.52 -4.76
N ARG A 303 6.93 20.81 -3.52
CA ARG A 303 6.73 22.16 -3.00
C ARG A 303 8.02 22.65 -2.38
N ASN A 304 8.65 23.68 -2.97
CA ASN A 304 10.00 24.12 -2.61
C ASN A 304 10.02 25.54 -1.99
N THR A 305 8.94 26.29 -2.11
CA THR A 305 8.85 27.65 -1.59
C THR A 305 7.80 27.76 -0.49
N LYS A 306 7.91 28.81 0.36
CA LYS A 306 6.92 29.11 1.39
C LYS A 306 5.51 29.26 0.80
N ALA A 307 5.39 29.96 -0.32
CA ALA A 307 4.09 30.19 -0.97
C ALA A 307 3.45 28.88 -1.45
N GLU A 308 4.22 28.03 -2.12
CA GLU A 308 3.73 26.70 -2.58
C GLU A 308 3.32 25.81 -1.44
N LEU A 309 4.08 25.78 -0.33
CA LEU A 309 3.73 25.01 0.86
C LEU A 309 2.44 25.52 1.51
N GLN A 310 2.29 26.84 1.64
CA GLN A 310 1.09 27.45 2.19
C GLN A 310 -0.14 27.18 1.32
N GLU A 311 -0.04 27.36 0.01
CA GLU A 311 -1.12 27.04 -0.94
C GLU A 311 -1.54 25.57 -0.86
N TYR A 312 -0.57 24.66 -0.90
CA TYR A 312 -0.83 23.23 -0.87
C TYR A 312 -1.50 22.76 0.44
N LEU A 313 -1.00 23.24 1.60
CA LEU A 313 -1.61 22.91 2.88
C LEU A 313 -3.01 23.51 3.03
N THR A 314 -3.24 24.70 2.47
CA THR A 314 -4.58 25.31 2.42
C THR A 314 -5.54 24.47 1.57
N GLU A 315 -5.11 24.03 0.38
CA GLU A 315 -5.91 23.16 -0.49
C GLU A 315 -6.29 21.83 0.18
N LEU A 316 -5.37 21.26 0.96
CA LEU A 316 -5.63 19.99 1.65
C LEU A 316 -6.62 20.12 2.85
N THR A 317 -6.78 21.30 3.40
CA THR A 317 -7.55 21.52 4.65
C THR A 317 -8.91 22.21 4.43
N GLN A 318 -9.19 22.67 3.23
CA GLN A 318 -10.46 23.29 2.81
C GLN A 318 -11.30 22.34 1.95
#